data_680fb5aa6c675208abe340f9e40078ec
#
_entry.id   680fb5aa6c675208abe340f9e40078ec
#
_cell.length_a   1.000
_cell.length_b   1.000
_cell.length_c   1.000
_cell.angle_alpha   90.00
_cell.angle_beta   90.00
_cell.angle_gamma   90.00
#
_symmetry.space_group_name_H-M   'P 1'
#
loop_
_entity.id
_entity.type
_entity.pdbx_description
1 polymer ?
#
loop_
_entity_poly.entity_id
_entity_poly.type
_entity_poly.pdbx_seq_one_letter_code
_entity_poly.pdbx_strand_id
1 'polypeptide(L)'
;MKIGFIGLGIMGKPMVHNILKAGYKDVLVWNRSQAPVDICVSYGAVASTPKEIGESCDVVITMLPNSPQVKEVMLGENGVASYMKPGAVFIDCSSIN
;
A
#
# COMPACT_ATOMS: atom_id res chain seq x y z
N MET A 1 4.92 -13.12 6.32
CA MET A 1 3.91 -12.49 5.46
C MET A 1 4.36 -11.09 5.08
N LYS A 2 4.33 -10.77 3.81
CA LYS A 2 4.62 -9.42 3.33
C LYS A 2 3.33 -8.67 3.06
N ILE A 3 3.23 -7.48 3.61
CA ILE A 3 2.05 -6.63 3.48
C ILE A 3 2.45 -5.37 2.70
N GLY A 4 1.70 -5.08 1.63
CA GLY A 4 1.87 -3.85 0.87
C GLY A 4 0.78 -2.87 1.21
N PHE A 5 1.13 -1.60 1.40
CA PHE A 5 0.17 -0.55 1.72
C PHE A 5 0.34 0.60 0.74
N ILE A 6 -0.71 0.91 0.02
CA ILE A 6 -0.73 1.97 -0.98
C ILE A 6 -1.71 3.04 -0.57
N GLY A 7 -1.22 4.28 -0.46
CA GLY A 7 -2.02 5.40 -0.01
C GLY A 7 -1.80 5.68 1.46
N LEU A 8 -1.04 6.72 1.77
CA LEU A 8 -0.60 7.04 3.13
C LEU A 8 -1.13 8.40 3.58
N GLY A 9 -2.43 8.62 3.35
CA GLY A 9 -3.08 9.84 3.81
C GLY A 9 -3.31 9.84 5.32
N ILE A 10 -4.27 10.63 5.77
CA ILE A 10 -4.55 10.81 7.19
C ILE A 10 -4.82 9.46 7.88
N MET A 11 -5.56 8.57 7.23
CA MET A 11 -5.90 7.26 7.80
C MET A 11 -4.83 6.20 7.53
N GLY A 12 -4.10 6.32 6.42
CA GLY A 12 -3.13 5.32 6.02
C GLY A 12 -1.93 5.22 6.93
N LYS A 13 -1.36 6.37 7.32
CA LYS A 13 -0.19 6.38 8.20
C LYS A 13 -0.44 5.72 9.56
N PRO A 14 -1.53 6.02 10.27
CA PRO A 14 -1.82 5.31 11.52
C PRO A 14 -2.03 3.82 11.32
N MET A 15 -2.64 3.40 10.21
CA MET A 15 -2.86 1.99 9.92
C MET A 15 -1.54 1.25 9.75
N VAL A 16 -0.61 1.85 8.99
CA VAL A 16 0.74 1.27 8.82
C VAL A 16 1.45 1.15 10.16
N HIS A 17 1.38 2.19 10.98
CA HIS A 17 1.99 2.18 12.30
C HIS A 17 1.44 1.05 13.17
N ASN A 18 0.11 0.87 13.17
CA ASN A 18 -0.53 -0.19 13.94
C ASN A 18 -0.14 -1.57 13.44
N ILE A 19 -0.02 -1.77 12.14
CA ILE A 19 0.42 -3.04 11.57
C ILE A 19 1.83 -3.37 12.04
N LEU A 20 2.72 -2.40 12.01
CA LEU A 20 4.10 -2.58 12.49
C LEU A 20 4.14 -2.88 13.97
N LYS A 21 3.34 -2.19 14.76
CA LYS A 21 3.25 -2.43 16.22
C LYS A 21 2.70 -3.82 16.54
N ALA A 22 1.90 -4.38 15.66
CA ALA A 22 1.35 -5.73 15.83
C ALA A 22 2.39 -6.83 15.57
N GLY A 23 3.59 -6.47 15.10
CA GLY A 23 4.67 -7.43 14.91
C GLY A 23 4.97 -7.78 13.46
N TYR A 24 4.23 -7.24 12.51
CA TYR A 24 4.53 -7.47 11.09
C TYR A 24 5.71 -6.60 10.70
N LYS A 25 6.77 -7.21 10.20
CA LYS A 25 8.01 -6.50 9.88
C LYS A 25 8.18 -6.19 8.41
N ASP A 26 7.62 -7.03 7.54
CA ASP A 26 7.74 -6.86 6.10
C ASP A 26 6.55 -6.06 5.57
N VAL A 27 6.56 -4.76 5.84
CA VAL A 27 5.52 -3.83 5.40
C VAL A 27 6.12 -2.88 4.36
N LEU A 28 5.67 -3.02 3.11
CA LEU A 28 6.09 -2.18 2.00
C LEU A 28 5.05 -1.10 1.78
N VAL A 29 5.49 0.14 1.63
CA VAL A 29 4.58 1.27 1.50
C VAL A 29 4.87 2.09 0.26
N TRP A 30 3.82 2.64 -0.33
CA TRP A 30 3.92 3.57 -1.44
C TRP A 30 2.83 4.62 -1.33
N ASN A 31 3.16 5.84 -1.70
CA ASN A 31 2.22 6.93 -1.80
C ASN A 31 2.66 7.83 -2.95
N ARG A 32 1.71 8.54 -3.52
CA ARG A 32 2.01 9.46 -4.61
C ARG A 32 2.97 10.57 -4.19
N SER A 33 2.80 11.07 -2.96
CA SER A 33 3.68 12.06 -2.37
C SER A 33 4.71 11.38 -1.49
N GLN A 34 5.94 11.85 -1.52
CA GLN A 34 7.05 11.22 -0.80
C GLN A 34 7.00 11.43 0.72
N ALA A 35 6.52 12.59 1.18
CA ALA A 35 6.54 12.92 2.60
C ALA A 35 5.86 11.87 3.50
N PRO A 36 4.64 11.38 3.17
CA PRO A 36 4.01 10.33 3.97
C PRO A 36 4.81 9.02 3.96
N VAL A 37 5.47 8.70 2.84
CA VAL A 37 6.32 7.52 2.76
C VAL A 37 7.47 7.61 3.75
N ASP A 38 8.11 8.77 3.81
CA ASP A 38 9.23 8.99 4.74
C ASP A 38 8.80 8.83 6.19
N ILE A 39 7.61 9.28 6.53
CA ILE A 39 7.06 9.12 7.88
C ILE A 39 6.88 7.64 8.21
N CYS A 40 6.31 6.86 7.29
CA CYS A 40 6.10 5.43 7.51
C CYS A 40 7.43 4.68 7.59
N VAL A 41 8.42 5.09 6.81
CA VAL A 41 9.77 4.50 6.89
C VAL A 41 10.37 4.74 8.28
N SER A 42 10.10 5.90 8.87
CA SER A 42 10.57 6.17 10.25
C SER A 42 9.92 5.25 11.28
N TYR A 43 8.74 4.67 10.97
CA TYR A 43 8.09 3.69 11.83
C TYR A 43 8.62 2.27 11.63
N GLY A 44 9.40 2.03 10.58
CA GLY A 44 9.93 0.72 10.26
C GLY A 44 9.43 0.10 8.96
N ALA A 45 8.59 0.80 8.22
CA ALA A 45 8.14 0.34 6.90
C ALA A 45 9.22 0.51 5.84
N VAL A 46 9.07 -0.17 4.71
CA VAL A 46 10.01 -0.09 3.59
C VAL A 46 9.36 0.63 2.43
N ALA A 47 10.00 1.67 1.92
CA ALA A 47 9.53 2.36 0.74
C ALA A 47 9.64 1.44 -0.48
N SER A 48 8.61 1.40 -1.30
CA SER A 48 8.55 0.50 -2.44
C SER A 48 7.80 1.14 -3.59
N THR A 49 7.50 0.39 -4.63
CA THR A 49 6.73 0.82 -5.79
C THR A 49 5.50 -0.06 -5.96
N PRO A 50 4.45 0.40 -6.67
CA PRO A 50 3.29 -0.46 -6.92
C PRO A 50 3.66 -1.79 -7.56
N LYS A 51 4.59 -1.77 -8.52
CA LYS A 51 5.05 -3.00 -9.18
C LYS A 51 5.66 -3.98 -8.18
N GLU A 52 6.58 -3.49 -7.38
CA GLU A 52 7.29 -4.32 -6.40
C GLU A 52 6.34 -4.82 -5.31
N ILE A 53 5.42 -3.98 -4.87
CA ILE A 53 4.39 -4.36 -3.91
C ILE A 53 3.54 -5.50 -4.49
N GLY A 54 3.10 -5.37 -5.74
CA GLY A 54 2.31 -6.41 -6.37
C GLY A 54 3.06 -7.73 -6.49
N GLU A 55 4.31 -7.68 -6.88
CA GLU A 55 5.11 -8.90 -7.10
C GLU A 55 5.48 -9.62 -5.80
N SER A 56 5.66 -8.88 -4.72
CA SER A 56 6.25 -9.43 -3.49
C SER A 56 5.25 -9.68 -2.38
N CYS A 57 4.16 -8.94 -2.31
CA CYS A 57 3.29 -8.96 -1.14
C CYS A 57 2.24 -10.05 -1.20
N ASP A 58 1.95 -10.62 -0.04
CA ASP A 58 0.88 -11.60 0.13
C ASP A 58 -0.46 -10.90 0.31
N VAL A 59 -0.45 -9.71 0.89
CA VAL A 59 -1.64 -8.88 1.09
C VAL A 59 -1.32 -7.48 0.63
N VAL A 60 -2.19 -6.90 -0.17
CA VAL A 60 -2.08 -5.51 -0.63
C VAL A 60 -3.28 -4.73 -0.13
N ILE A 61 -3.04 -3.68 0.63
CA ILE A 61 -4.08 -2.81 1.19
C ILE A 61 -3.98 -1.45 0.53
N THR A 62 -5.11 -0.91 0.09
CA THR A 62 -5.16 0.45 -0.45
C THR A 62 -6.02 1.35 0.40
N MET A 63 -5.57 2.60 0.56
CA MET A 63 -6.29 3.65 1.26
C MET A 63 -6.11 4.94 0.45
N LEU A 64 -6.73 4.99 -0.72
CA LEU A 64 -6.61 6.10 -1.64
C LEU A 64 -7.93 6.86 -1.71
N PRO A 65 -7.90 8.16 -2.03
CA PRO A 65 -9.15 8.89 -2.28
C PRO A 65 -9.92 8.22 -3.42
N ASN A 66 -11.24 8.24 -3.34
CA ASN A 66 -12.08 7.73 -4.42
C ASN A 66 -11.96 8.66 -5.63
N SER A 67 -11.09 8.32 -6.55
CA SER A 67 -10.81 9.14 -7.72
C SER A 67 -10.30 8.26 -8.86
N PRO A 68 -10.21 8.79 -10.09
CA PRO A 68 -9.60 8.08 -11.20
C PRO A 68 -8.19 7.58 -10.90
N GLN A 69 -7.48 8.25 -9.99
CA GLN A 69 -6.13 7.89 -9.59
C GLN A 69 -6.06 6.49 -8.98
N VAL A 70 -7.10 6.10 -8.21
CA VAL A 70 -7.17 4.75 -7.63
C VAL A 70 -7.19 3.70 -8.74
N LYS A 71 -8.02 3.90 -9.75
CA LYS A 71 -8.11 2.97 -10.87
C LYS A 71 -6.79 2.88 -11.63
N GLU A 72 -6.12 4.01 -11.82
CA GLU A 72 -4.85 4.04 -12.53
C GLU A 72 -3.76 3.29 -11.77
N VAL A 73 -3.66 3.50 -10.47
CA VAL A 73 -2.65 2.84 -9.65
C VAL A 73 -2.91 1.34 -9.54
N MET A 74 -4.15 0.93 -9.42
CA MET A 74 -4.51 -0.47 -9.20
C MET A 74 -4.76 -1.24 -10.49
N LEU A 75 -5.46 -0.65 -11.44
CA LEU A 75 -5.94 -1.33 -12.63
C LEU A 75 -5.32 -0.83 -13.92
N GLY A 76 -4.47 0.18 -13.86
CA GLY A 76 -3.76 0.70 -15.02
C GLY A 76 -2.79 -0.33 -15.59
N GLU A 77 -2.21 -0.04 -16.74
CA GLU A 77 -1.30 -0.93 -17.44
C GLU A 77 -0.12 -1.35 -16.57
N ASN A 78 0.36 -0.43 -15.73
CA ASN A 78 1.43 -0.69 -14.76
C ASN A 78 0.91 -0.69 -13.34
N GLY A 79 -0.37 -1.01 -13.16
CA GLY A 79 -1.00 -1.03 -11.84
C GLY A 79 -0.63 -2.25 -11.02
N VAL A 80 -0.84 -2.14 -9.72
CA VAL A 80 -0.50 -3.19 -8.76
C VAL A 80 -1.15 -4.52 -9.12
N ALA A 81 -2.43 -4.48 -9.54
CA ALA A 81 -3.17 -5.71 -9.87
C ALA A 81 -2.52 -6.52 -10.96
N SER A 82 -1.85 -5.88 -11.91
CA SER A 82 -1.16 -6.56 -13.01
C SER A 82 0.05 -7.37 -12.53
N TYR A 83 0.59 -7.03 -11.40
CA TYR A 83 1.80 -7.66 -10.86
C TYR A 83 1.53 -8.58 -9.68
N MET A 84 0.30 -8.62 -9.17
CA MET A 84 -0.01 -9.42 -7.99
C MET A 84 0.19 -10.91 -8.28
N LYS A 85 0.84 -11.59 -7.35
CA LYS A 85 1.08 -13.02 -7.49
C LYS A 85 -0.19 -13.82 -7.21
N PRO A 86 -0.30 -15.04 -7.76
CA PRO A 86 -1.45 -15.90 -7.49
C PRO A 86 -1.61 -16.16 -5.98
N GLY A 87 -2.85 -16.08 -5.50
CA GLY A 87 -3.14 -16.31 -4.10
C GLY A 87 -3.01 -15.08 -3.21
N ALA A 88 -2.50 -13.97 -3.73
CA ALA A 88 -2.43 -12.73 -2.96
C ALA A 88 -3.82 -12.16 -2.71
N VAL A 89 -3.99 -11.51 -1.57
CA VAL A 89 -5.25 -10.90 -1.16
C VAL A 89 -5.18 -9.38 -1.36
N PHE A 90 -6.22 -8.83 -1.94
CA PHE A 90 -6.33 -7.38 -2.13
C PHE A 90 -7.46 -6.84 -1.26
N ILE A 91 -7.15 -5.81 -0.46
CA ILE A 91 -8.12 -5.17 0.42
C ILE A 91 -8.16 -3.68 0.10
N ASP A 92 -9.31 -3.19 -0.32
CA ASP A 92 -9.51 -1.77 -0.58
C ASP A 92 -10.27 -1.15 0.58
N CYS A 93 -9.60 -0.28 1.32
CA CYS A 93 -10.15 0.47 2.44
C CYS A 93 -10.41 1.93 2.08
N SER A 94 -10.38 2.26 0.80
CA SER A 94 -10.54 3.64 0.36
C SER A 94 -11.92 4.16 0.67
N SER A 95 -11.98 5.45 1.02
CA SER A 95 -13.24 6.11 1.32
C SER A 95 -14.06 6.30 0.04
N ILE A 96 -15.35 6.00 0.11
CA ILE A 96 -16.29 6.19 -0.99
C ILE A 96 -17.17 7.39 -0.63
N ASN A 97 -16.81 8.53 -1.14
CA ASN A 97 -17.63 9.74 -0.93
C ASN A 97 -17.94 10.38 -2.26
#